data_856b922d8480f1d8c69531a18f13a392
#
_entry.id   856b922d8480f1d8c69531a18f13a392
#
_cell.length_a   1.000
_cell.length_b   1.000
_cell.length_c   1.000
_cell.angle_alpha   90.00
_cell.angle_beta   90.00
_cell.angle_gamma   90.00
#
_symmetry.space_group_name_H-M   'P 1'
#
loop_
_entity.id
_entity.type
_entity.pdbx_description
1 polymer ?
#
loop_
_entity_poly.entity_id
_entity_poly.type
_entity_poly.pdbx_seq_one_letter_code
_entity_poly.pdbx_strand_id
1 'polypeptide(L)'
;MAATSAAPVLSTPDAHILEETTPTTNQAAFPTLSEDELRTVYEIDRTVSEIRAGGWHRIALQFPDDMLRDAPKVFESLRAGLSKPRASTSSDNASGIPEAPDLGAAEATLNEMSLESHKDKPTAKTTPLKLTILADTSYGACCVDEIAAEHVDADVVVHYGRTCLSPTARLPVIYIFTVKPLDRDFAVGAVQKAYPDKDSKIILLADIPYQGHIDAIMSKLQTVGYSHLFAPSIIHDPASLIPNRTVPIDVQNDPEALKDCSIFHLSEPPPSLLLNLSSRAQSIYILPTDGVAHGTAEAFQASTAMALRRRYALVAKLSTVPIFGILINTLSVKNYMHVLQHVKDLITKAGKKYYTFVVGKVNAAKVANFSEVGGWVVIGCWESSLIESKDFWKPIITPFELKLALTDEKDRIWTGEWNSNFQAFLDEEQQAIEKASENAQNGEQAQVTNVEMDQDESEEESEPPVFDLRTGRIPR
;
A
#
# COMPACT_ATOMS: atom_id res chain seq x y z
N MET A 1 -25.69 -48.94 30.26
CA MET A 1 -24.74 -48.82 29.17
C MET A 1 -24.42 -47.35 29.00
N ALA A 2 -23.24 -46.91 29.41
CA ALA A 2 -22.83 -45.52 29.28
C ALA A 2 -22.36 -45.28 27.85
N ALA A 3 -22.94 -44.31 27.18
CA ALA A 3 -22.49 -43.88 25.86
C ALA A 3 -21.14 -43.19 26.01
N THR A 4 -20.11 -43.78 25.48
CA THR A 4 -18.79 -43.14 25.31
C THR A 4 -18.92 -41.99 24.32
N SER A 5 -18.87 -40.76 24.83
CA SER A 5 -18.79 -39.58 23.96
C SER A 5 -17.45 -39.63 23.19
N ALA A 6 -17.50 -39.67 21.86
CA ALA A 6 -16.32 -39.53 21.02
C ALA A 6 -15.67 -38.18 21.28
N ALA A 7 -14.33 -38.14 21.34
CA ALA A 7 -13.58 -36.92 21.47
C ALA A 7 -13.90 -35.95 20.29
N PRO A 8 -13.97 -34.64 20.52
CA PRO A 8 -14.23 -33.70 19.45
C PRO A 8 -13.13 -33.82 18.38
N VAL A 9 -13.54 -33.97 17.12
CA VAL A 9 -12.64 -34.03 15.99
C VAL A 9 -12.11 -32.62 15.77
N LEU A 10 -10.82 -32.39 16.08
CA LEU A 10 -10.10 -31.13 15.86
C LEU A 10 -9.61 -30.99 14.39
N SER A 11 -10.38 -31.48 13.44
CA SER A 11 -10.09 -31.25 12.03
C SER A 11 -10.92 -30.09 11.52
N THR A 12 -10.25 -29.06 11.01
CA THR A 12 -10.89 -28.02 10.19
C THR A 12 -11.52 -28.73 8.99
N PRO A 13 -12.82 -28.56 8.72
CA PRO A 13 -13.43 -29.14 7.53
C PRO A 13 -12.65 -28.74 6.27
N ASP A 14 -12.40 -29.69 5.37
CA ASP A 14 -11.65 -29.46 4.13
C ASP A 14 -12.24 -28.31 3.30
N ALA A 15 -13.54 -28.04 3.40
CA ALA A 15 -14.21 -26.91 2.79
C ALA A 15 -13.63 -25.55 3.25
N HIS A 16 -13.24 -25.39 4.53
CA HIS A 16 -12.64 -24.15 5.03
C HIS A 16 -11.19 -23.95 4.57
N ILE A 17 -10.48 -25.01 4.23
CA ILE A 17 -9.13 -24.94 3.68
C ILE A 17 -9.18 -24.55 2.20
N LEU A 18 -10.24 -24.95 1.51
CA LEU A 18 -10.43 -24.67 0.06
C LEU A 18 -11.03 -23.28 -0.22
N GLU A 19 -11.75 -22.68 0.74
CA GLU A 19 -12.30 -21.33 0.58
C GLU A 19 -11.26 -20.20 0.64
N GLU A 20 -10.04 -20.49 1.13
CA GLU A 20 -8.92 -19.54 1.09
C GLU A 20 -8.08 -19.65 -0.18
N THR A 21 -8.24 -20.68 -0.95
CA THR A 21 -7.80 -20.66 -2.34
C THR A 21 -8.76 -19.73 -3.08
N THR A 22 -8.24 -18.58 -3.53
CA THR A 22 -8.86 -17.73 -4.56
C THR A 22 -9.77 -18.59 -5.43
N PRO A 23 -11.06 -18.19 -5.67
CA PRO A 23 -11.92 -18.97 -6.50
C PRO A 23 -11.13 -19.31 -7.75
N THR A 24 -10.99 -20.59 -8.00
CA THR A 24 -10.37 -21.11 -9.22
C THR A 24 -11.25 -20.63 -10.35
N THR A 25 -11.09 -19.39 -10.75
CA THR A 25 -11.54 -18.90 -12.05
C THR A 25 -10.97 -19.94 -12.98
N ASN A 26 -11.86 -20.68 -13.66
CA ASN A 26 -11.55 -21.79 -14.54
C ASN A 26 -10.24 -21.51 -15.29
N GLN A 27 -9.12 -22.05 -14.81
CA GLN A 27 -7.79 -21.89 -15.41
C GLN A 27 -7.73 -22.44 -16.85
N ALA A 28 -8.78 -23.15 -17.27
CA ALA A 28 -8.93 -23.70 -18.61
C ALA A 28 -9.29 -22.68 -19.71
N ALA A 29 -9.61 -21.44 -19.39
CA ALA A 29 -10.21 -20.50 -20.34
C ALA A 29 -9.37 -19.30 -20.75
N PHE A 30 -8.17 -19.11 -20.23
CA PHE A 30 -7.34 -18.00 -20.71
C PHE A 30 -6.48 -18.44 -21.89
N PRO A 31 -6.63 -17.83 -23.08
CA PRO A 31 -5.80 -18.14 -24.23
C PRO A 31 -4.33 -17.85 -23.87
N THR A 32 -3.44 -18.73 -24.32
CA THR A 32 -2.00 -18.46 -24.23
C THR A 32 -1.70 -17.27 -25.11
N LEU A 33 -1.12 -16.22 -24.51
CA LEU A 33 -0.69 -15.03 -25.23
C LEU A 33 0.32 -15.41 -26.31
N SER A 34 0.20 -14.81 -27.48
CA SER A 34 1.23 -14.82 -28.51
C SER A 34 2.48 -14.09 -28.01
N GLU A 35 3.62 -14.25 -28.67
CA GLU A 35 4.85 -13.57 -28.26
C GLU A 35 4.75 -12.04 -28.30
N ASP A 36 4.08 -11.50 -29.31
CA ASP A 36 3.88 -10.06 -29.46
C ASP A 36 2.89 -9.49 -28.42
N GLU A 37 1.81 -10.22 -28.14
CA GLU A 37 0.88 -9.86 -27.06
C GLU A 37 1.57 -9.89 -25.69
N LEU A 38 2.37 -10.93 -25.43
CA LEU A 38 3.14 -11.05 -24.19
C LEU A 38 4.10 -9.87 -24.03
N ARG A 39 4.82 -9.48 -25.09
CA ARG A 39 5.72 -8.32 -25.05
C ARG A 39 4.99 -7.02 -24.72
N THR A 40 3.77 -6.87 -25.25
CA THR A 40 2.95 -5.67 -25.03
C THR A 40 2.34 -5.67 -23.62
N VAL A 41 1.71 -6.77 -23.20
CA VAL A 41 1.03 -6.87 -21.90
C VAL A 41 2.01 -6.76 -20.74
N TYR A 42 3.17 -7.42 -20.85
CA TYR A 42 4.21 -7.40 -19.81
C TYR A 42 5.26 -6.30 -20.03
N GLU A 43 5.05 -5.39 -20.99
CA GLU A 43 5.89 -4.23 -21.27
C GLU A 43 7.38 -4.55 -21.29
N ILE A 44 7.76 -5.63 -21.97
CA ILE A 44 9.12 -6.19 -21.96
C ILE A 44 10.16 -5.15 -22.37
N ASP A 45 9.90 -4.39 -23.44
CA ASP A 45 10.87 -3.41 -23.97
C ASP A 45 11.10 -2.24 -23.01
N ARG A 46 10.02 -1.75 -22.35
CA ARG A 46 10.11 -0.72 -21.31
C ARG A 46 10.91 -1.23 -20.12
N THR A 47 10.58 -2.44 -19.63
CA THR A 47 11.27 -3.08 -18.50
C THR A 47 12.77 -3.24 -18.77
N VAL A 48 13.15 -3.73 -19.96
CA VAL A 48 14.56 -3.83 -20.37
C VAL A 48 15.25 -2.47 -20.39
N SER A 49 14.56 -1.45 -20.90
CA SER A 49 15.10 -0.07 -20.96
C SER A 49 15.32 0.50 -19.56
N GLU A 50 14.36 0.35 -18.65
CA GLU A 50 14.45 0.84 -17.26
C GLU A 50 15.52 0.11 -16.46
N ILE A 51 15.61 -1.23 -16.58
CA ILE A 51 16.68 -2.00 -15.93
C ILE A 51 18.06 -1.53 -16.36
N ARG A 52 18.23 -1.28 -17.67
CA ARG A 52 19.51 -0.78 -18.22
C ARG A 52 19.82 0.65 -17.80
N ALA A 53 18.80 1.51 -17.72
CA ALA A 53 18.95 2.88 -17.28
C ALA A 53 19.36 2.95 -15.80
N GLY A 54 18.79 2.07 -14.96
CA GLY A 54 19.13 1.95 -13.55
C GLY A 54 20.45 1.25 -13.26
N GLY A 55 21.06 0.57 -14.27
CA GLY A 55 22.32 -0.16 -14.10
C GLY A 55 22.21 -1.38 -13.18
N TRP A 56 21.01 -1.93 -13.01
CA TRP A 56 20.78 -3.08 -12.13
C TRP A 56 21.19 -4.40 -12.80
N HIS A 57 21.76 -5.28 -11.99
CA HIS A 57 22.28 -6.57 -12.46
C HIS A 57 21.56 -7.77 -11.84
N ARG A 58 20.99 -7.61 -10.64
CA ARG A 58 20.25 -8.65 -9.93
C ARG A 58 18.79 -8.22 -9.83
N ILE A 59 17.95 -8.83 -10.63
CA ILE A 59 16.55 -8.43 -10.83
C ILE A 59 15.64 -9.52 -10.25
N ALA A 60 14.77 -9.15 -9.34
CA ALA A 60 13.69 -9.99 -8.84
C ALA A 60 12.41 -9.73 -9.63
N LEU A 61 11.76 -10.78 -10.12
CA LEU A 61 10.50 -10.74 -10.85
C LEU A 61 9.40 -11.26 -9.94
N GLN A 62 8.44 -10.41 -9.57
CA GLN A 62 7.30 -10.78 -8.73
C GLN A 62 6.03 -10.81 -9.58
N PHE A 63 5.37 -11.97 -9.60
CA PHE A 63 4.11 -12.18 -10.32
C PHE A 63 2.99 -12.51 -9.34
N PRO A 64 1.76 -12.05 -9.56
CA PRO A 64 0.58 -12.58 -8.90
C PRO A 64 0.29 -14.01 -9.40
N ASP A 65 -0.45 -14.79 -8.59
CA ASP A 65 -0.66 -16.23 -8.84
C ASP A 65 -1.28 -16.53 -10.20
N ASP A 66 -2.22 -15.68 -10.67
CA ASP A 66 -2.90 -15.80 -11.96
C ASP A 66 -1.96 -15.58 -13.16
N MET A 67 -0.81 -14.92 -12.97
CA MET A 67 0.19 -14.63 -14.01
C MET A 67 1.42 -15.55 -13.96
N LEU A 68 1.54 -16.42 -12.94
CA LEU A 68 2.70 -17.31 -12.79
C LEU A 68 2.92 -18.24 -14.01
N ARG A 69 1.86 -18.62 -14.71
CA ARG A 69 1.96 -19.45 -15.92
C ARG A 69 2.74 -18.77 -17.06
N ASP A 70 2.71 -17.43 -17.13
CA ASP A 70 3.42 -16.66 -18.16
C ASP A 70 4.83 -16.27 -17.70
N ALA A 71 5.15 -16.39 -16.42
CA ALA A 71 6.41 -15.98 -15.83
C ALA A 71 7.64 -16.58 -16.53
N PRO A 72 7.68 -17.88 -16.94
CA PRO A 72 8.83 -18.42 -17.66
C PRO A 72 9.07 -17.75 -19.01
N LYS A 73 8.01 -17.44 -19.77
CA LYS A 73 8.12 -16.77 -21.08
C LYS A 73 8.57 -15.32 -20.93
N VAL A 74 8.03 -14.60 -19.91
CA VAL A 74 8.45 -13.24 -19.58
C VAL A 74 9.94 -13.23 -19.19
N PHE A 75 10.36 -14.17 -18.35
CA PHE A 75 11.76 -14.34 -17.95
C PHE A 75 12.68 -14.51 -19.16
N GLU A 76 12.35 -15.41 -20.09
CA GLU A 76 13.14 -15.67 -21.30
C GLU A 76 13.19 -14.42 -22.20
N SER A 77 12.07 -13.71 -22.37
CA SER A 77 11.99 -12.49 -23.17
C SER A 77 12.84 -11.36 -22.57
N LEU A 78 12.80 -11.16 -21.26
CA LEU A 78 13.64 -10.20 -20.55
C LEU A 78 15.13 -10.58 -20.66
N ARG A 79 15.47 -11.85 -20.44
CA ARG A 79 16.82 -12.36 -20.55
C ARG A 79 17.39 -12.13 -21.95
N ALA A 80 16.62 -12.44 -22.99
CA ALA A 80 17.00 -12.19 -24.39
C ALA A 80 17.17 -10.70 -24.67
N GLY A 81 16.25 -9.86 -24.16
CA GLY A 81 16.32 -8.41 -24.26
C GLY A 81 17.58 -7.84 -23.60
N LEU A 82 17.86 -8.23 -22.36
CA LEU A 82 19.00 -7.73 -21.58
C LEU A 82 20.35 -8.23 -22.09
N SER A 83 20.40 -9.40 -22.73
CA SER A 83 21.63 -9.98 -23.31
C SER A 83 22.05 -9.29 -24.60
N LYS A 84 21.17 -8.56 -25.31
CA LYS A 84 21.52 -7.81 -26.52
C LYS A 84 22.40 -6.62 -26.14
N PRO A 85 23.54 -6.37 -26.84
CA PRO A 85 24.33 -5.18 -26.62
C PRO A 85 23.50 -3.94 -26.88
N ARG A 86 23.74 -2.86 -26.11
CA ARG A 86 23.09 -1.56 -26.29
C ARG A 86 23.37 -1.10 -27.72
N ALA A 87 22.35 -0.97 -28.56
CA ALA A 87 22.50 -0.32 -29.86
C ALA A 87 22.99 1.11 -29.60
N SER A 88 24.21 1.40 -30.03
CA SER A 88 24.73 2.77 -30.04
C SER A 88 23.85 3.59 -30.98
N THR A 89 22.94 4.35 -30.44
CA THR A 89 22.32 5.46 -31.22
C THR A 89 23.39 6.50 -31.43
N SER A 90 24.11 6.38 -32.55
CA SER A 90 24.87 7.45 -33.11
C SER A 90 23.88 8.48 -33.68
N SER A 91 23.49 9.43 -32.88
CA SER A 91 22.94 10.68 -33.39
C SER A 91 24.05 11.71 -33.35
N ASP A 92 24.77 11.78 -34.47
CA ASP A 92 25.46 13.00 -34.86
C ASP A 92 24.42 14.11 -34.99
N ASN A 93 24.41 15.01 -34.06
CA ASN A 93 24.06 16.42 -34.32
C ASN A 93 24.72 17.29 -33.25
N ALA A 94 25.89 17.77 -33.63
CA ALA A 94 26.56 18.88 -33.00
C ALA A 94 25.73 20.16 -33.26
N SER A 95 25.30 20.85 -32.24
CA SER A 95 25.19 22.30 -32.24
C SER A 95 24.94 22.87 -30.84
N GLY A 96 25.94 23.61 -30.35
CA GLY A 96 25.75 24.84 -29.60
C GLY A 96 25.40 24.68 -28.10
N ILE A 97 26.45 24.58 -27.26
CA ILE A 97 26.37 24.93 -25.84
C ILE A 97 26.91 26.35 -25.68
N PRO A 98 26.18 27.29 -25.06
CA PRO A 98 26.78 28.53 -24.59
C PRO A 98 27.52 28.28 -23.26
N GLU A 99 28.76 28.74 -23.22
CA GLU A 99 29.59 28.84 -21.99
C GLU A 99 28.89 29.65 -20.91
N ALA A 100 28.95 29.17 -19.68
CA ALA A 100 28.68 29.92 -18.46
C ALA A 100 30.02 30.24 -17.77
N PRO A 101 30.13 31.40 -17.10
CA PRO A 101 31.41 32.01 -16.72
C PRO A 101 32.05 31.41 -15.47
N ASP A 102 33.37 31.42 -15.56
CA ASP A 102 34.38 31.15 -14.56
C ASP A 102 34.21 31.99 -13.26
N LEU A 103 34.22 31.37 -12.13
CA LEU A 103 34.49 32.01 -10.83
C LEU A 103 35.43 31.17 -9.96
N GLY A 104 36.72 31.54 -10.04
CA GLY A 104 37.54 31.78 -8.85
C GLY A 104 38.05 30.59 -8.04
N ALA A 105 39.34 30.40 -8.22
CA ALA A 105 40.25 29.61 -7.41
C ALA A 105 40.25 30.00 -5.91
N ALA A 106 40.41 29.02 -5.02
CA ALA A 106 41.18 29.14 -3.77
C ALA A 106 41.69 27.78 -3.30
N GLU A 107 42.96 27.63 -3.41
CA GLU A 107 44.00 26.94 -2.70
C GLU A 107 43.64 26.15 -1.41
N ALA A 108 44.20 24.93 -1.33
CA ALA A 108 45.14 24.58 -0.27
C ALA A 108 45.76 23.20 -0.46
N THR A 109 47.06 23.23 -0.68
CA THR A 109 48.12 22.24 -0.57
C THR A 109 48.11 21.35 0.68
N LEU A 110 48.72 20.19 0.48
CA LEU A 110 49.54 19.30 1.37
C LEU A 110 48.97 17.87 1.34
N ASN A 111 49.64 16.81 1.01
CA ASN A 111 51.02 16.45 1.23
C ASN A 111 51.37 15.18 0.41
N GLU A 112 52.52 15.18 -0.22
CA GLU A 112 53.12 14.01 -0.84
C GLU A 112 53.57 13.01 0.26
N MET A 113 53.17 11.77 0.09
CA MET A 113 54.00 10.63 0.50
C MET A 113 53.81 9.49 -0.48
N SER A 114 54.87 9.25 -1.23
CA SER A 114 55.08 8.14 -2.14
C SER A 114 55.05 6.80 -1.41
N LEU A 115 54.29 5.87 -1.99
CA LEU A 115 54.61 4.44 -1.88
C LEU A 115 54.19 3.78 -3.21
N GLU A 116 55.19 3.36 -3.93
CA GLU A 116 55.06 2.52 -5.13
C GLU A 116 54.46 1.18 -4.75
N SER A 117 53.36 0.81 -5.38
CA SER A 117 53.06 -0.60 -5.61
C SER A 117 52.06 -0.77 -6.73
N HIS A 118 52.48 -1.50 -7.72
CA HIS A 118 51.78 -2.28 -8.73
C HIS A 118 50.45 -1.74 -9.29
N LYS A 119 50.56 -1.22 -10.50
CA LYS A 119 49.44 -1.04 -11.45
C LYS A 119 48.87 -2.40 -11.83
N ASP A 120 47.91 -2.90 -11.06
CA ASP A 120 46.86 -3.74 -11.58
C ASP A 120 45.66 -2.84 -11.89
N LYS A 121 45.40 -2.63 -13.18
CA LYS A 121 44.12 -2.05 -13.64
C LYS A 121 43.01 -2.93 -13.03
N PRO A 122 42.04 -2.35 -12.27
CA PRO A 122 40.86 -3.12 -11.95
C PRO A 122 40.12 -3.35 -13.25
N THR A 123 40.21 -4.57 -13.78
CA THR A 123 39.23 -5.09 -14.72
C THR A 123 37.90 -4.96 -14.00
N ALA A 124 37.03 -4.05 -14.50
CA ALA A 124 35.67 -3.93 -14.03
C ALA A 124 35.06 -5.34 -14.06
N LYS A 125 34.91 -5.96 -12.89
CA LYS A 125 34.18 -7.22 -12.76
C LYS A 125 32.76 -6.89 -13.16
N THR A 126 32.41 -7.14 -14.43
CA THR A 126 31.03 -7.09 -14.89
C THR A 126 30.25 -8.10 -14.05
N THR A 127 29.48 -7.59 -13.09
CA THR A 127 28.58 -8.43 -12.28
C THR A 127 27.67 -9.17 -13.25
N PRO A 128 27.60 -10.51 -13.22
CA PRO A 128 26.77 -11.25 -14.15
C PRO A 128 25.29 -10.87 -13.93
N LEU A 129 24.57 -10.70 -15.03
CA LEU A 129 23.14 -10.46 -15.00
C LEU A 129 22.43 -11.67 -14.38
N LYS A 130 21.65 -11.44 -13.33
CA LYS A 130 20.86 -12.47 -12.64
C LYS A 130 19.40 -12.04 -12.61
N LEU A 131 18.53 -12.83 -13.21
CA LEU A 131 17.07 -12.73 -13.09
C LEU A 131 16.58 -13.82 -12.15
N THR A 132 15.67 -13.51 -11.25
CA THR A 132 15.09 -14.48 -10.31
C THR A 132 13.57 -14.27 -10.26
N ILE A 133 12.80 -15.31 -10.51
CA ILE A 133 11.35 -15.29 -10.28
C ILE A 133 11.14 -15.55 -8.78
N LEU A 134 10.49 -14.61 -8.10
CA LEU A 134 10.08 -14.82 -6.71
C LEU A 134 8.92 -15.82 -6.70
N ALA A 135 8.99 -16.75 -5.75
CA ALA A 135 7.92 -17.71 -5.52
C ALA A 135 6.72 -17.04 -4.80
N ASP A 136 5.86 -17.82 -4.18
CA ASP A 136 4.71 -17.34 -3.41
C ASP A 136 5.11 -16.25 -2.41
N THR A 137 4.33 -15.17 -2.38
CA THR A 137 4.51 -14.08 -1.43
C THR A 137 3.81 -14.43 -0.11
N SER A 138 4.50 -14.25 1.00
CA SER A 138 3.94 -14.45 2.34
C SER A 138 2.86 -13.41 2.70
N TYR A 139 2.77 -12.35 1.91
CA TYR A 139 1.88 -11.20 2.09
C TYR A 139 0.85 -11.10 0.96
N GLY A 140 0.09 -10.01 0.90
CA GLY A 140 -0.88 -9.81 -0.19
C GLY A 140 -0.23 -9.69 -1.57
N ALA A 141 -0.87 -10.23 -2.61
CA ALA A 141 -0.35 -10.19 -3.98
C ALA A 141 -0.14 -8.76 -4.53
N CYS A 142 -0.82 -7.77 -3.98
CA CYS A 142 -0.67 -6.36 -4.36
C CYS A 142 0.53 -5.66 -3.70
N CYS A 143 1.20 -6.30 -2.72
CA CYS A 143 2.36 -5.75 -2.02
C CYS A 143 3.64 -6.21 -2.69
N VAL A 144 4.62 -5.30 -2.78
CA VAL A 144 5.98 -5.68 -3.20
C VAL A 144 6.63 -6.47 -2.07
N ASP A 145 7.16 -7.66 -2.37
CA ASP A 145 7.86 -8.49 -1.41
C ASP A 145 9.36 -8.18 -1.43
N GLU A 146 9.75 -7.09 -0.78
CA GLU A 146 11.15 -6.68 -0.66
C GLU A 146 11.99 -7.68 0.12
N ILE A 147 11.39 -8.40 1.09
CA ILE A 147 12.11 -9.39 1.90
C ILE A 147 12.51 -10.59 1.05
N ALA A 148 11.59 -11.13 0.25
CA ALA A 148 11.93 -12.21 -0.68
C ALA A 148 12.97 -11.75 -1.72
N ALA A 149 12.89 -10.50 -2.18
CA ALA A 149 13.88 -9.93 -3.09
C ALA A 149 15.26 -9.76 -2.44
N GLU A 150 15.33 -9.35 -1.17
CA GLU A 150 16.59 -9.29 -0.41
C GLU A 150 17.23 -10.67 -0.22
N HIS A 151 16.44 -11.72 -0.02
CA HIS A 151 16.97 -13.09 0.10
C HIS A 151 17.67 -13.60 -1.16
N VAL A 152 17.36 -13.03 -2.32
CA VAL A 152 18.05 -13.35 -3.59
C VAL A 152 19.06 -12.27 -3.99
N ASP A 153 19.37 -11.34 -3.07
CA ASP A 153 20.28 -10.20 -3.28
C ASP A 153 19.87 -9.31 -4.46
N ALA A 154 18.60 -9.06 -4.66
CA ALA A 154 18.11 -8.25 -5.77
C ALA A 154 18.49 -6.77 -5.61
N ASP A 155 18.80 -6.11 -6.73
CA ASP A 155 19.05 -4.67 -6.80
C ASP A 155 17.75 -3.89 -7.10
N VAL A 156 16.77 -4.57 -7.71
CA VAL A 156 15.47 -4.01 -8.14
C VAL A 156 14.41 -5.12 -8.18
N VAL A 157 13.17 -4.74 -7.88
CA VAL A 157 12.00 -5.62 -8.05
C VAL A 157 11.20 -5.15 -9.25
N VAL A 158 10.85 -6.07 -10.17
CA VAL A 158 9.84 -5.84 -11.21
C VAL A 158 8.55 -6.47 -10.72
N HIS A 159 7.58 -5.65 -10.38
CA HIS A 159 6.28 -6.07 -9.87
C HIS A 159 5.24 -6.04 -10.98
N TYR A 160 4.65 -7.19 -11.27
CA TYR A 160 3.62 -7.35 -12.29
C TYR A 160 2.22 -7.36 -11.69
N GLY A 161 1.27 -6.86 -12.48
CA GLY A 161 -0.15 -6.88 -12.13
C GLY A 161 -0.61 -5.74 -11.24
N ARG A 162 -1.69 -5.99 -10.53
CA ARG A 162 -2.31 -5.02 -9.63
C ARG A 162 -1.45 -4.77 -8.40
N THR A 163 -1.29 -3.51 -8.03
CA THR A 163 -0.52 -3.09 -6.86
C THR A 163 -1.27 -2.06 -6.03
N CYS A 164 -1.03 -2.04 -4.72
CA CYS A 164 -1.55 -1.02 -3.82
C CYS A 164 -0.79 0.31 -3.91
N LEU A 165 0.32 0.37 -4.64
CA LEU A 165 1.17 1.56 -4.80
C LEU A 165 1.72 2.15 -3.49
N SER A 166 1.69 1.40 -2.39
CA SER A 166 2.29 1.84 -1.14
C SER A 166 3.79 2.04 -1.32
N PRO A 167 4.38 3.13 -0.79
CA PRO A 167 5.82 3.36 -0.86
C PRO A 167 6.58 2.20 -0.23
N THR A 168 7.59 1.70 -0.93
CA THR A 168 8.53 0.68 -0.44
C THR A 168 9.64 1.31 0.38
N ALA A 169 10.30 0.52 1.24
CA ALA A 169 11.27 1.04 2.20
C ALA A 169 12.72 0.79 1.78
N ARG A 170 13.01 -0.20 0.94
CA ARG A 170 14.35 -0.78 0.78
C ARG A 170 14.86 -0.82 -0.65
N LEU A 171 14.04 -1.28 -1.59
CA LEU A 171 14.45 -1.53 -2.98
C LEU A 171 13.68 -0.64 -3.96
N PRO A 172 14.33 -0.23 -5.06
CA PRO A 172 13.61 0.36 -6.19
C PRO A 172 12.68 -0.67 -6.83
N VAL A 173 11.54 -0.20 -7.34
CA VAL A 173 10.52 -1.05 -7.94
C VAL A 173 10.11 -0.52 -9.31
N ILE A 174 10.09 -1.42 -10.29
CA ILE A 174 9.50 -1.18 -11.61
C ILE A 174 8.09 -1.80 -11.60
N TYR A 175 7.06 -0.99 -11.77
CA TYR A 175 5.68 -1.46 -11.81
C TYR A 175 5.21 -1.68 -13.24
N ILE A 176 4.70 -2.88 -13.51
CA ILE A 176 4.09 -3.29 -14.78
C ILE A 176 2.64 -3.66 -14.50
N PHE A 177 1.73 -2.77 -14.86
CA PHE A 177 0.32 -2.89 -14.44
C PHE A 177 -0.49 -3.93 -15.21
N THR A 178 0.05 -4.48 -16.30
CA THR A 178 -0.60 -5.54 -17.12
C THR A 178 -2.04 -5.19 -17.50
N VAL A 179 -2.18 -4.24 -18.44
CA VAL A 179 -3.48 -3.67 -18.82
C VAL A 179 -4.46 -4.73 -19.29
N LYS A 180 -5.62 -4.80 -18.63
CA LYS A 180 -6.74 -5.66 -19.03
C LYS A 180 -7.55 -5.01 -20.16
N PRO A 181 -8.12 -5.79 -21.08
CA PRO A 181 -8.94 -5.27 -22.15
C PRO A 181 -10.23 -4.63 -21.62
N LEU A 182 -10.67 -3.52 -22.26
CA LEU A 182 -11.90 -2.81 -21.92
C LEU A 182 -12.55 -2.26 -23.18
N ASP A 183 -13.85 -2.43 -23.32
CA ASP A 183 -14.63 -1.73 -24.33
C ASP A 183 -14.80 -0.25 -23.92
N ARG A 184 -14.04 0.62 -24.59
CA ARG A 184 -14.03 2.05 -24.31
C ARG A 184 -15.32 2.75 -24.69
N ASP A 185 -15.99 2.31 -25.74
CA ASP A 185 -17.25 2.92 -26.18
C ASP A 185 -18.37 2.60 -25.22
N PHE A 186 -18.40 1.37 -24.74
CA PHE A 186 -19.29 0.98 -23.66
C PHE A 186 -19.06 1.80 -22.38
N ALA A 187 -17.80 1.98 -21.97
CA ALA A 187 -17.46 2.80 -20.81
C ALA A 187 -17.90 4.27 -20.97
N VAL A 188 -17.69 4.86 -22.16
CA VAL A 188 -18.17 6.21 -22.47
C VAL A 188 -19.69 6.30 -22.35
N GLY A 189 -20.44 5.34 -22.92
CA GLY A 189 -21.89 5.28 -22.79
C GLY A 189 -22.37 5.16 -21.33
N ALA A 190 -21.63 4.41 -20.50
CA ALA A 190 -21.93 4.28 -19.08
C ALA A 190 -21.74 5.60 -18.31
N VAL A 191 -20.68 6.38 -18.63
CA VAL A 191 -20.48 7.72 -18.07
C VAL A 191 -21.62 8.66 -18.46
N GLN A 192 -22.02 8.67 -19.74
CA GLN A 192 -23.11 9.51 -20.23
C GLN A 192 -24.44 9.18 -19.56
N LYS A 193 -24.69 7.90 -19.27
CA LYS A 193 -25.90 7.45 -18.56
C LYS A 193 -25.87 7.87 -17.08
N ALA A 194 -24.69 7.77 -16.43
CA ALA A 194 -24.52 8.13 -15.02
C ALA A 194 -24.60 9.65 -14.82
N TYR A 195 -24.06 10.43 -15.74
CA TYR A 195 -23.96 11.89 -15.68
C TYR A 195 -24.52 12.53 -16.97
N PRO A 196 -25.85 12.67 -17.08
CA PRO A 196 -26.48 13.33 -18.25
C PRO A 196 -26.11 14.80 -18.42
N ASP A 197 -25.82 15.48 -17.29
CA ASP A 197 -25.37 16.85 -17.27
C ASP A 197 -23.87 16.93 -17.61
N LYS A 198 -23.55 17.58 -18.72
CA LYS A 198 -22.21 17.69 -19.28
C LYS A 198 -21.34 18.74 -18.57
N ASP A 199 -21.93 19.60 -17.76
CA ASP A 199 -21.23 20.59 -16.95
C ASP A 199 -20.83 20.04 -15.57
N SER A 200 -21.19 18.80 -15.26
CA SER A 200 -20.78 18.13 -14.04
C SER A 200 -19.27 17.99 -13.95
N LYS A 201 -18.69 18.28 -12.78
CA LYS A 201 -17.27 18.04 -12.48
C LYS A 201 -17.05 16.55 -12.23
N ILE A 202 -16.39 15.86 -13.14
CA ILE A 202 -16.20 14.40 -13.08
C ILE A 202 -14.72 14.06 -13.01
N ILE A 203 -14.36 13.28 -12.03
CA ILE A 203 -13.04 12.65 -11.89
C ILE A 203 -13.16 11.20 -12.38
N LEU A 204 -12.41 10.86 -13.44
CA LEU A 204 -12.40 9.52 -14.00
C LEU A 204 -11.31 8.69 -13.31
N LEU A 205 -11.69 7.76 -12.47
CA LEU A 205 -10.79 6.83 -11.79
C LEU A 205 -10.88 5.44 -12.42
N ALA A 206 -9.83 4.66 -12.24
CA ALA A 206 -9.80 3.25 -12.59
C ALA A 206 -8.99 2.46 -11.57
N ASP A 207 -9.32 1.17 -11.41
CA ASP A 207 -8.37 0.25 -10.80
C ASP A 207 -7.14 0.12 -11.71
N ILE A 208 -6.02 -0.24 -11.12
CA ILE A 208 -4.69 -0.22 -11.77
C ILE A 208 -4.67 -0.90 -13.15
N PRO A 209 -5.25 -2.10 -13.34
CA PRO A 209 -5.25 -2.77 -14.64
C PRO A 209 -6.03 -2.04 -15.75
N TYR A 210 -6.87 -1.07 -15.40
CA TYR A 210 -7.69 -0.31 -16.34
C TYR A 210 -7.24 1.14 -16.52
N GLN A 211 -6.21 1.57 -15.79
CA GLN A 211 -5.72 2.96 -15.81
C GLN A 211 -5.33 3.41 -17.23
N GLY A 212 -4.73 2.52 -18.04
CA GLY A 212 -4.32 2.84 -19.41
C GLY A 212 -5.45 3.18 -20.39
N HIS A 213 -6.72 3.02 -19.99
CA HIS A 213 -7.87 3.39 -20.82
C HIS A 213 -8.41 4.79 -20.55
N ILE A 214 -8.06 5.40 -19.42
CA ILE A 214 -8.65 6.65 -18.92
C ILE A 214 -8.47 7.80 -19.92
N ASP A 215 -7.29 8.03 -20.45
CA ASP A 215 -7.02 9.15 -21.37
C ASP A 215 -7.83 9.06 -22.66
N ALA A 216 -7.98 7.82 -23.19
CA ALA A 216 -8.77 7.59 -24.39
C ALA A 216 -10.28 7.79 -24.14
N ILE A 217 -10.78 7.40 -22.96
CA ILE A 217 -12.17 7.62 -22.55
C ILE A 217 -12.41 9.11 -22.35
N MET A 218 -11.50 9.81 -21.63
CA MET A 218 -11.58 11.25 -21.43
C MET A 218 -11.64 12.01 -22.75
N SER A 219 -10.76 11.68 -23.70
CA SER A 219 -10.74 12.32 -25.02
C SER A 219 -12.07 12.14 -25.76
N LYS A 220 -12.67 10.93 -25.71
CA LYS A 220 -13.99 10.67 -26.31
C LYS A 220 -15.09 11.48 -25.62
N LEU A 221 -15.11 11.56 -24.29
CA LEU A 221 -16.09 12.34 -23.54
C LEU A 221 -15.99 13.84 -23.85
N GLN A 222 -14.77 14.37 -23.99
CA GLN A 222 -14.55 15.76 -24.40
C GLN A 222 -15.13 16.04 -25.79
N THR A 223 -14.99 15.12 -26.76
CA THR A 223 -15.59 15.28 -28.10
C THR A 223 -17.12 15.29 -28.07
N VAL A 224 -17.73 14.64 -27.09
CA VAL A 224 -19.19 14.65 -26.86
C VAL A 224 -19.68 15.89 -26.12
N GLY A 225 -18.76 16.70 -25.56
CA GLY A 225 -19.05 18.00 -24.97
C GLY A 225 -18.99 18.07 -23.44
N TYR A 226 -18.37 17.11 -22.76
CA TYR A 226 -18.06 17.25 -21.33
C TYR A 226 -16.88 18.18 -21.15
N SER A 227 -17.05 19.27 -20.36
CA SER A 227 -16.06 20.33 -20.19
C SER A 227 -15.21 20.19 -18.93
N HIS A 228 -15.75 19.59 -17.87
CA HIS A 228 -15.12 19.51 -16.54
C HIS A 228 -14.72 18.08 -16.17
N LEU A 229 -13.80 17.53 -16.97
CA LEU A 229 -13.25 16.18 -16.74
C LEU A 229 -11.83 16.26 -16.20
N PHE A 230 -11.52 15.40 -15.24
CA PHE A 230 -10.17 15.21 -14.74
C PHE A 230 -9.78 13.74 -14.74
N ALA A 231 -8.62 13.44 -15.31
CA ALA A 231 -8.02 12.10 -15.32
C ALA A 231 -6.81 12.10 -14.38
N PRO A 232 -6.90 11.47 -13.20
CA PRO A 232 -5.79 11.41 -12.25
C PRO A 232 -4.63 10.56 -12.77
N SER A 233 -3.41 11.07 -12.60
CA SER A 233 -2.19 10.30 -12.77
C SER A 233 -1.89 9.48 -11.52
N ILE A 234 -1.23 8.34 -11.70
CA ILE A 234 -0.75 7.50 -10.60
C ILE A 234 0.44 8.16 -9.94
N ILE A 235 0.40 8.23 -8.61
CA ILE A 235 1.50 8.63 -7.74
C ILE A 235 1.67 7.60 -6.63
N HIS A 236 2.80 7.61 -5.93
CA HIS A 236 3.07 6.72 -4.78
C HIS A 236 2.90 7.48 -3.46
N ASP A 237 1.71 8.03 -3.27
CA ASP A 237 1.36 8.79 -2.07
C ASP A 237 -0.04 8.39 -1.57
N PRO A 238 -0.11 7.45 -0.60
CA PRO A 238 -1.38 7.06 0.02
C PRO A 238 -2.01 8.18 0.88
N ALA A 239 -1.25 9.27 1.16
CA ALA A 239 -1.72 10.42 1.91
C ALA A 239 -2.53 11.41 1.05
N SER A 240 -2.41 11.33 -0.27
CA SER A 240 -3.19 12.15 -1.19
C SER A 240 -4.70 12.06 -0.90
N LEU A 241 -5.45 13.13 -1.19
CA LEU A 241 -6.92 13.18 -1.02
C LEU A 241 -7.64 12.05 -1.75
N ILE A 242 -7.14 11.66 -2.91
CA ILE A 242 -7.47 10.40 -3.59
C ILE A 242 -6.23 9.52 -3.48
N PRO A 243 -6.22 8.47 -2.64
CA PRO A 243 -5.02 7.67 -2.39
C PRO A 243 -4.29 7.24 -3.66
N ASN A 244 -3.00 7.55 -3.71
CA ASN A 244 -2.09 7.24 -4.83
C ASN A 244 -2.50 7.83 -6.19
N ARG A 245 -3.22 8.95 -6.18
CA ARG A 245 -3.66 9.66 -7.38
C ARG A 245 -3.44 11.17 -7.23
N THR A 246 -3.18 11.83 -8.34
CA THR A 246 -3.22 13.29 -8.40
C THR A 246 -4.67 13.78 -8.27
N VAL A 247 -4.84 15.03 -7.86
CA VAL A 247 -6.15 15.68 -7.76
C VAL A 247 -6.15 16.97 -8.60
N PRO A 248 -7.33 17.50 -9.00
CA PRO A 248 -7.43 18.79 -9.68
C PRO A 248 -6.75 19.91 -8.90
N ILE A 249 -6.29 20.94 -9.60
CA ILE A 249 -5.58 22.10 -8.98
C ILE A 249 -6.46 22.82 -7.95
N ASP A 250 -7.74 22.98 -8.23
CA ASP A 250 -8.71 23.59 -7.31
C ASP A 250 -8.81 22.77 -6.01
N VAL A 251 -8.79 21.44 -6.11
CA VAL A 251 -8.82 20.52 -4.96
C VAL A 251 -7.48 20.50 -4.21
N GLN A 252 -6.35 20.74 -4.89
CA GLN A 252 -5.06 20.91 -4.21
C GLN A 252 -5.02 22.15 -3.33
N ASN A 253 -5.64 23.24 -3.80
CA ASN A 253 -5.69 24.50 -3.09
C ASN A 253 -6.75 24.50 -1.98
N ASP A 254 -7.87 23.81 -2.20
CA ASP A 254 -8.97 23.66 -1.25
C ASP A 254 -9.48 22.23 -1.26
N PRO A 255 -9.12 21.41 -0.26
CA PRO A 255 -9.57 20.01 -0.14
C PRO A 255 -11.09 19.84 -0.13
N GLU A 256 -11.85 20.85 0.36
CA GLU A 256 -13.30 20.81 0.39
C GLU A 256 -13.93 20.86 -1.00
N ALA A 257 -13.22 21.41 -2.00
CA ALA A 257 -13.67 21.43 -3.39
C ALA A 257 -13.89 20.02 -4.00
N LEU A 258 -13.33 18.97 -3.38
CA LEU A 258 -13.58 17.58 -3.79
C LEU A 258 -15.06 17.17 -3.57
N LYS A 259 -15.74 17.81 -2.61
CA LYS A 259 -17.17 17.57 -2.35
C LYS A 259 -18.08 18.02 -3.51
N ASP A 260 -17.60 18.89 -4.37
CA ASP A 260 -18.30 19.33 -5.57
C ASP A 260 -18.02 18.41 -6.79
N CYS A 261 -17.07 17.49 -6.64
CA CYS A 261 -16.68 16.58 -7.70
C CYS A 261 -17.40 15.24 -7.58
N SER A 262 -17.85 14.72 -8.70
CA SER A 262 -18.36 13.37 -8.82
C SER A 262 -17.27 12.43 -9.33
N ILE A 263 -17.27 11.19 -8.87
CA ILE A 263 -16.26 10.20 -9.25
C ILE A 263 -16.93 9.11 -10.09
N PHE A 264 -16.33 8.80 -11.24
CA PHE A 264 -16.68 7.61 -12.02
C PHE A 264 -15.50 6.64 -11.99
N HIS A 265 -15.72 5.46 -11.42
CA HIS A 265 -14.68 4.46 -11.23
C HIS A 265 -14.87 3.28 -12.18
N LEU A 266 -13.85 3.01 -13.00
CA LEU A 266 -13.77 1.80 -13.84
C LEU A 266 -13.28 0.63 -13.01
N SER A 267 -14.01 -0.46 -13.02
CA SER A 267 -13.85 -1.61 -12.14
C SER A 267 -14.30 -1.35 -10.70
N GLU A 268 -14.46 -2.40 -9.92
CA GLU A 268 -14.84 -2.29 -8.52
C GLU A 268 -13.64 -1.78 -7.71
N PRO A 269 -13.75 -0.64 -7.01
CA PRO A 269 -12.65 -0.12 -6.21
C PRO A 269 -12.45 -0.95 -4.95
N PRO A 270 -11.23 -1.01 -4.39
CA PRO A 270 -11.01 -1.62 -3.09
C PRO A 270 -11.86 -0.91 -2.01
N PRO A 271 -12.41 -1.67 -1.05
CA PRO A 271 -13.28 -1.10 0.00
C PRO A 271 -12.64 0.07 0.76
N SER A 272 -11.33 0.04 0.97
CA SER A 272 -10.58 1.13 1.62
C SER A 272 -10.63 2.44 0.82
N LEU A 273 -10.50 2.37 -0.52
CA LEU A 273 -10.64 3.54 -1.40
C LEU A 273 -12.06 4.07 -1.36
N LEU A 274 -13.06 3.16 -1.45
CA LEU A 274 -14.46 3.53 -1.46
C LEU A 274 -14.88 4.23 -0.16
N LEU A 275 -14.46 3.72 1.01
CA LEU A 275 -14.74 4.33 2.30
C LEU A 275 -14.05 5.70 2.42
N ASN A 276 -12.81 5.81 1.95
CA ASN A 276 -12.04 7.05 2.00
C ASN A 276 -12.70 8.17 1.17
N LEU A 277 -13.21 7.84 -0.01
CA LEU A 277 -13.84 8.80 -0.92
C LEU A 277 -15.29 9.12 -0.57
N SER A 278 -15.96 8.27 0.22
CA SER A 278 -17.39 8.36 0.48
C SER A 278 -17.85 9.64 1.18
N SER A 279 -16.98 10.22 2.00
CA SER A 279 -17.25 11.49 2.69
C SER A 279 -16.67 12.72 1.98
N ARG A 280 -15.85 12.49 0.95
CA ARG A 280 -15.05 13.53 0.28
C ARG A 280 -15.59 13.90 -1.09
N ALA A 281 -16.37 13.04 -1.75
CA ALA A 281 -16.90 13.26 -3.09
C ALA A 281 -18.42 13.42 -3.07
N GLN A 282 -18.96 14.15 -4.04
CA GLN A 282 -20.41 14.37 -4.19
C GLN A 282 -21.16 13.06 -4.47
N SER A 283 -20.66 12.26 -5.39
CA SER A 283 -21.20 10.96 -5.75
C SER A 283 -20.11 10.06 -6.32
N ILE A 284 -20.29 8.75 -6.19
CA ILE A 284 -19.36 7.76 -6.74
C ILE A 284 -20.20 6.77 -7.57
N TYR A 285 -19.90 6.66 -8.87
CA TYR A 285 -20.45 5.63 -9.74
C TYR A 285 -19.37 4.61 -10.07
N ILE A 286 -19.73 3.34 -10.03
CA ILE A 286 -18.85 2.21 -10.31
C ILE A 286 -19.37 1.49 -11.55
N LEU A 287 -18.48 1.27 -12.52
CA LEU A 287 -18.74 0.40 -13.67
C LEU A 287 -18.01 -0.93 -13.45
N PRO A 288 -18.68 -2.01 -13.07
CA PRO A 288 -18.05 -3.31 -12.93
C PRO A 288 -17.46 -3.78 -14.25
N THR A 289 -16.24 -4.31 -14.21
CA THR A 289 -15.53 -4.81 -15.40
C THR A 289 -15.19 -6.29 -15.28
N ASP A 290 -15.06 -6.79 -14.04
CA ASP A 290 -14.70 -8.18 -13.77
C ASP A 290 -15.94 -9.08 -13.75
N GLY A 291 -15.87 -10.24 -14.43
CA GLY A 291 -16.93 -11.27 -14.43
C GLY A 291 -18.18 -10.94 -15.26
N VAL A 292 -18.20 -9.80 -15.93
CA VAL A 292 -19.34 -9.40 -16.77
C VAL A 292 -19.00 -9.64 -18.24
N ALA A 293 -19.89 -10.32 -18.95
CA ALA A 293 -19.80 -10.43 -20.40
C ALA A 293 -19.80 -9.02 -21.01
N HIS A 294 -18.87 -8.74 -21.92
CA HIS A 294 -18.72 -7.43 -22.55
C HIS A 294 -20.05 -6.82 -22.95
N GLY A 295 -20.35 -5.62 -22.46
CA GLY A 295 -21.52 -4.84 -22.83
C GLY A 295 -22.80 -5.05 -22.02
N THR A 296 -22.78 -5.80 -20.91
CA THR A 296 -23.98 -6.06 -20.08
C THR A 296 -23.94 -5.40 -18.69
N ALA A 297 -22.78 -4.90 -18.24
CA ALA A 297 -22.65 -4.24 -16.95
C ALA A 297 -23.31 -2.86 -16.96
N GLU A 298 -24.10 -2.55 -15.94
CA GLU A 298 -24.59 -1.20 -15.72
C GLU A 298 -23.77 -0.52 -14.62
N ALA A 299 -23.44 0.77 -14.83
CA ALA A 299 -22.85 1.56 -13.79
C ALA A 299 -23.89 1.81 -12.68
N PHE A 300 -23.49 1.66 -11.43
CA PHE A 300 -24.35 1.89 -10.28
C PHE A 300 -23.71 2.89 -9.31
N GLN A 301 -24.57 3.62 -8.61
CA GLN A 301 -24.11 4.54 -7.57
C GLN A 301 -23.72 3.74 -6.33
N ALA A 302 -22.51 3.96 -5.84
CA ALA A 302 -22.00 3.32 -4.64
C ALA A 302 -22.72 3.84 -3.39
N SER A 303 -23.02 2.93 -2.47
CA SER A 303 -23.57 3.26 -1.16
C SER A 303 -22.68 2.69 -0.06
N THR A 304 -22.03 3.57 0.69
CA THR A 304 -21.09 3.19 1.78
C THR A 304 -21.72 3.25 3.17
N ALA A 305 -22.94 3.76 3.28
CA ALA A 305 -23.59 4.00 4.57
C ALA A 305 -23.66 2.76 5.47
N MET A 306 -23.96 1.60 4.89
CA MET A 306 -24.00 0.34 5.64
C MET A 306 -22.61 -0.11 6.08
N ALA A 307 -21.59 0.05 5.22
CA ALA A 307 -20.21 -0.28 5.53
C ALA A 307 -19.69 0.60 6.68
N LEU A 308 -19.88 1.93 6.59
CA LEU A 308 -19.50 2.86 7.66
C LEU A 308 -20.20 2.56 8.98
N ARG A 309 -21.50 2.25 8.97
CA ARG A 309 -22.23 1.84 10.20
C ARG A 309 -21.66 0.58 10.82
N ARG A 310 -21.32 -0.42 10.01
CA ARG A 310 -20.67 -1.66 10.48
C ARG A 310 -19.31 -1.35 11.11
N ARG A 311 -18.49 -0.52 10.47
CA ARG A 311 -17.17 -0.11 10.99
C ARG A 311 -17.31 0.64 12.31
N TYR A 312 -18.27 1.56 12.43
CA TYR A 312 -18.55 2.24 13.70
C TYR A 312 -18.99 1.28 14.81
N ALA A 313 -19.82 0.30 14.50
CA ALA A 313 -20.22 -0.72 15.46
C ALA A 313 -19.02 -1.54 15.98
N LEU A 314 -18.01 -1.79 15.14
CA LEU A 314 -16.75 -2.43 15.58
C LEU A 314 -15.95 -1.52 16.51
N VAL A 315 -15.84 -0.22 16.20
CA VAL A 315 -15.21 0.80 17.07
C VAL A 315 -15.87 0.81 18.45
N ALA A 316 -17.19 0.90 18.50
CA ALA A 316 -17.95 0.90 19.75
C ALA A 316 -17.74 -0.39 20.54
N LYS A 317 -17.74 -1.56 19.87
CA LYS A 317 -17.50 -2.85 20.52
C LYS A 317 -16.10 -2.97 21.10
N LEU A 318 -15.09 -2.40 20.42
CA LEU A 318 -13.69 -2.51 20.83
C LEU A 318 -13.26 -1.48 21.88
N SER A 319 -14.04 -0.43 22.12
CA SER A 319 -13.73 0.56 23.15
C SER A 319 -13.60 -0.04 24.57
N THR A 320 -14.34 -1.11 24.86
CA THR A 320 -14.38 -1.78 26.17
C THR A 320 -13.42 -2.97 26.30
N VAL A 321 -12.73 -3.34 25.23
CA VAL A 321 -11.84 -4.51 25.21
C VAL A 321 -10.57 -4.23 26.02
N PRO A 322 -10.16 -5.13 26.93
CA PRO A 322 -8.97 -4.93 27.75
C PRO A 322 -7.67 -5.37 27.10
N ILE A 323 -7.71 -6.30 26.14
CA ILE A 323 -6.53 -6.90 25.50
C ILE A 323 -6.69 -6.85 23.99
N PHE A 324 -5.74 -6.20 23.31
CA PHE A 324 -5.67 -6.12 21.86
C PHE A 324 -4.59 -7.04 21.28
N GLY A 325 -4.86 -7.61 20.11
CA GLY A 325 -3.84 -8.23 19.28
C GLY A 325 -3.46 -7.29 18.14
N ILE A 326 -2.18 -7.04 17.94
CA ILE A 326 -1.67 -6.26 16.84
C ILE A 326 -1.14 -7.23 15.79
N LEU A 327 -1.76 -7.25 14.61
CA LEU A 327 -1.37 -8.09 13.49
C LEU A 327 -0.54 -7.27 12.50
N ILE A 328 0.73 -7.61 12.33
CA ILE A 328 1.60 -7.00 11.31
C ILE A 328 1.50 -7.88 10.07
N ASN A 329 0.84 -7.37 9.03
CA ASN A 329 0.66 -8.06 7.76
C ASN A 329 1.44 -7.43 6.61
N THR A 330 2.48 -6.68 6.93
CA THR A 330 3.45 -6.13 5.96
C THR A 330 4.82 -5.99 6.60
N LEU A 331 5.88 -6.15 5.79
CA LEU A 331 7.25 -5.82 6.18
C LEU A 331 7.92 -4.86 5.18
N SER A 332 7.21 -4.50 4.11
CA SER A 332 7.73 -3.72 2.98
C SER A 332 7.19 -2.29 2.94
N VAL A 333 6.05 -2.01 3.59
CA VAL A 333 5.47 -0.66 3.58
C VAL A 333 6.32 0.27 4.45
N LYS A 334 6.71 1.39 3.86
CA LYS A 334 7.52 2.41 4.56
C LYS A 334 6.82 2.87 5.86
N ASN A 335 7.60 3.08 6.90
CA ASN A 335 7.16 3.58 8.22
C ASN A 335 6.23 2.64 9.04
N TYR A 336 6.00 1.40 8.64
CA TYR A 336 5.13 0.49 9.40
C TYR A 336 5.55 0.30 10.86
N MET A 337 6.86 0.37 11.15
CA MET A 337 7.39 0.28 12.51
C MET A 337 7.00 1.48 13.38
N HIS A 338 6.98 2.68 12.82
CA HIS A 338 6.51 3.88 13.55
C HIS A 338 5.01 3.77 13.85
N VAL A 339 4.22 3.31 12.87
CA VAL A 339 2.79 3.04 13.09
C VAL A 339 2.58 1.98 14.18
N LEU A 340 3.40 0.93 14.19
CA LEU A 340 3.38 -0.09 15.23
C LEU A 340 3.64 0.49 16.61
N GLN A 341 4.67 1.32 16.74
CA GLN A 341 5.00 1.95 18.02
C GLN A 341 3.87 2.88 18.48
N HIS A 342 3.35 3.72 17.59
CA HIS A 342 2.21 4.59 17.88
C HIS A 342 0.97 3.80 18.35
N VAL A 343 0.63 2.70 17.68
CA VAL A 343 -0.48 1.82 18.10
C VAL A 343 -0.25 1.24 19.50
N LYS A 344 0.97 0.80 19.82
CA LYS A 344 1.34 0.32 21.16
C LYS A 344 1.14 1.40 22.22
N ASP A 345 1.62 2.61 21.93
CA ASP A 345 1.52 3.75 22.84
C ASP A 345 0.06 4.15 23.10
N LEU A 346 -0.78 4.18 22.05
CA LEU A 346 -2.22 4.42 22.20
C LEU A 346 -2.88 3.40 23.13
N ILE A 347 -2.60 2.10 22.95
CA ILE A 347 -3.18 1.04 23.75
C ILE A 347 -2.70 1.15 25.21
N THR A 348 -1.41 1.43 25.41
CA THR A 348 -0.82 1.57 26.75
C THR A 348 -1.35 2.82 27.48
N LYS A 349 -1.40 3.97 26.80
CA LYS A 349 -1.98 5.22 27.32
C LYS A 349 -3.45 5.03 27.77
N ALA A 350 -4.18 4.16 27.06
CA ALA A 350 -5.57 3.80 27.45
C ALA A 350 -5.64 2.76 28.58
N GLY A 351 -4.51 2.39 29.22
CA GLY A 351 -4.47 1.40 30.32
C GLY A 351 -4.79 -0.04 29.89
N LYS A 352 -4.65 -0.37 28.61
CA LYS A 352 -4.98 -1.67 28.04
C LYS A 352 -3.71 -2.45 27.70
N LYS A 353 -3.87 -3.78 27.51
CA LYS A 353 -2.75 -4.68 27.16
C LYS A 353 -2.77 -4.99 25.66
N TYR A 354 -1.59 -5.35 25.12
CA TYR A 354 -1.47 -5.81 23.74
C TYR A 354 -0.52 -6.99 23.59
N TYR A 355 -0.72 -7.75 22.51
CA TYR A 355 0.22 -8.73 21.98
C TYR A 355 0.50 -8.38 20.51
N THR A 356 1.74 -8.58 20.07
CA THR A 356 2.15 -8.30 18.70
C THR A 356 2.45 -9.59 17.96
N PHE A 357 1.88 -9.75 16.77
CA PHE A 357 2.05 -10.91 15.92
C PHE A 357 2.45 -10.48 14.51
N VAL A 358 3.55 -11.04 14.02
CA VAL A 358 3.92 -10.92 12.61
C VAL A 358 3.24 -12.06 11.88
N VAL A 359 2.32 -11.72 10.98
CA VAL A 359 1.55 -12.69 10.21
C VAL A 359 1.63 -12.30 8.74
N GLY A 360 1.80 -13.26 7.85
CA GLY A 360 1.64 -12.99 6.42
C GLY A 360 0.17 -12.71 6.07
N LYS A 361 -0.45 -13.56 5.28
CA LYS A 361 -1.91 -13.47 5.03
C LYS A 361 -2.68 -13.70 6.34
N VAL A 362 -3.51 -12.72 6.71
CA VAL A 362 -4.38 -12.79 7.89
C VAL A 362 -5.58 -13.68 7.56
N ASN A 363 -5.81 -14.71 8.38
CA ASN A 363 -7.00 -15.55 8.26
C ASN A 363 -7.62 -15.86 9.61
N ALA A 364 -8.90 -16.25 9.62
CA ALA A 364 -9.67 -16.50 10.81
C ALA A 364 -9.07 -17.63 11.67
N ALA A 365 -8.58 -18.70 11.05
CA ALA A 365 -8.02 -19.86 11.76
C ALA A 365 -6.75 -19.50 12.54
N LYS A 366 -5.86 -18.66 11.98
CA LYS A 366 -4.64 -18.19 12.66
C LYS A 366 -4.96 -17.42 13.93
N VAL A 367 -5.93 -16.49 13.87
CA VAL A 367 -6.26 -15.61 15.01
C VAL A 367 -7.18 -16.26 16.03
N ALA A 368 -7.94 -17.30 15.64
CA ALA A 368 -8.85 -18.01 16.55
C ALA A 368 -8.14 -18.71 17.73
N ASN A 369 -6.85 -19.02 17.59
CA ASN A 369 -6.06 -19.67 18.62
C ASN A 369 -5.75 -18.78 19.84
N PHE A 370 -5.98 -17.46 19.73
CA PHE A 370 -5.66 -16.48 20.77
C PHE A 370 -6.93 -16.02 21.48
N SER A 371 -7.50 -16.89 22.33
CA SER A 371 -8.79 -16.67 23.00
C SER A 371 -8.81 -15.44 23.93
N GLU A 372 -7.66 -15.09 24.51
CA GLU A 372 -7.50 -13.95 25.44
C GLU A 372 -7.62 -12.60 24.74
N VAL A 373 -7.31 -12.55 23.43
CA VAL A 373 -7.40 -11.32 22.63
C VAL A 373 -8.88 -10.98 22.40
N GLY A 374 -9.29 -9.81 22.84
CA GLY A 374 -10.66 -9.32 22.69
C GLY A 374 -10.95 -8.67 21.34
N GLY A 375 -9.91 -8.17 20.66
CA GLY A 375 -10.02 -7.54 19.35
C GLY A 375 -8.67 -7.34 18.69
N TRP A 376 -8.68 -7.17 17.37
CA TRP A 376 -7.48 -7.15 16.54
C TRP A 376 -7.30 -5.81 15.83
N VAL A 377 -6.06 -5.35 15.76
CA VAL A 377 -5.66 -4.19 14.95
C VAL A 377 -4.69 -4.65 13.88
N VAL A 378 -4.97 -4.34 12.62
CA VAL A 378 -4.12 -4.76 11.48
C VAL A 378 -3.25 -3.61 11.03
N ILE A 379 -1.95 -3.83 11.00
CA ILE A 379 -0.94 -2.94 10.42
C ILE A 379 -0.48 -3.56 9.11
N GLY A 380 -0.91 -2.97 8.02
CA GLY A 380 -0.58 -3.37 6.65
C GLY A 380 -0.43 -2.15 5.75
N CYS A 381 -0.64 -2.31 4.45
CA CYS A 381 -0.76 -1.17 3.55
C CYS A 381 -2.12 -0.48 3.74
N TRP A 382 -2.28 0.72 3.17
CA TRP A 382 -3.52 1.49 3.24
C TRP A 382 -4.75 0.70 2.73
N GLU A 383 -4.54 -0.26 1.86
CA GLU A 383 -5.59 -1.11 1.28
C GLU A 383 -5.82 -2.38 2.12
N SER A 384 -4.76 -3.15 2.42
CA SER A 384 -4.87 -4.46 3.07
C SER A 384 -5.17 -4.41 4.57
N SER A 385 -5.06 -3.24 5.20
CA SER A 385 -5.40 -3.09 6.63
C SER A 385 -6.90 -3.11 6.90
N LEU A 386 -7.73 -2.82 5.90
CA LEU A 386 -9.17 -2.92 6.03
C LEU A 386 -9.63 -4.35 5.71
N ILE A 387 -9.86 -5.12 6.75
CA ILE A 387 -10.34 -6.51 6.67
C ILE A 387 -11.81 -6.57 7.10
N GLU A 388 -12.62 -7.34 6.37
CA GLU A 388 -13.99 -7.64 6.76
C GLU A 388 -14.00 -8.52 8.01
N SER A 389 -14.67 -8.04 9.08
CA SER A 389 -14.68 -8.71 10.38
C SER A 389 -15.66 -9.86 10.51
N LYS A 390 -16.56 -10.06 9.54
CA LYS A 390 -17.70 -11.00 9.67
C LYS A 390 -17.27 -12.47 9.83
N ASP A 391 -16.12 -12.83 9.24
CA ASP A 391 -15.61 -14.20 9.24
C ASP A 391 -14.71 -14.49 10.45
N PHE A 392 -14.46 -13.48 11.28
CA PHE A 392 -13.59 -13.57 12.44
C PHE A 392 -14.38 -13.62 13.74
N TRP A 393 -13.98 -14.49 14.65
CA TRP A 393 -14.58 -14.58 15.99
C TRP A 393 -14.50 -13.27 16.76
N LYS A 394 -13.35 -12.58 16.69
CA LYS A 394 -13.13 -11.28 17.33
C LYS A 394 -13.03 -10.20 16.26
N PRO A 395 -13.53 -8.98 16.55
CA PRO A 395 -13.47 -7.87 15.60
C PRO A 395 -12.06 -7.54 15.16
N ILE A 396 -11.93 -7.15 13.90
CA ILE A 396 -10.69 -6.63 13.32
C ILE A 396 -10.91 -5.19 12.89
N ILE A 397 -9.99 -4.30 13.27
CA ILE A 397 -10.02 -2.87 12.94
C ILE A 397 -8.67 -2.39 12.40
N THR A 398 -8.71 -1.20 11.83
CA THR A 398 -7.52 -0.45 11.39
C THR A 398 -6.95 0.40 12.54
N PRO A 399 -5.71 0.94 12.41
CA PRO A 399 -5.16 1.89 13.38
C PRO A 399 -6.02 3.16 13.53
N PHE A 400 -6.63 3.65 12.44
CA PHE A 400 -7.57 4.77 12.49
C PHE A 400 -8.76 4.49 13.42
N GLU A 401 -9.37 3.34 13.26
CA GLU A 401 -10.51 2.92 14.07
C GLU A 401 -10.11 2.65 15.51
N LEU A 402 -8.87 2.19 15.75
CA LEU A 402 -8.33 2.03 17.11
C LEU A 402 -8.25 3.37 17.84
N LYS A 403 -7.72 4.41 17.19
CA LYS A 403 -7.66 5.77 17.76
C LYS A 403 -9.06 6.20 18.20
N LEU A 404 -10.06 6.03 17.34
CA LEU A 404 -11.46 6.33 17.68
C LEU A 404 -12.00 5.47 18.82
N ALA A 405 -11.68 4.17 18.84
CA ALA A 405 -12.14 3.26 19.89
C ALA A 405 -11.57 3.61 21.27
N LEU A 406 -10.33 4.11 21.32
CA LEU A 406 -9.61 4.47 22.54
C LEU A 406 -9.84 5.94 22.97
N THR A 407 -10.43 6.78 22.11
CA THR A 407 -10.85 8.14 22.48
C THR A 407 -12.00 8.06 23.49
N ASP A 408 -12.00 8.91 24.50
CA ASP A 408 -13.05 8.99 25.50
C ASP A 408 -14.43 9.18 24.85
N GLU A 409 -15.46 8.59 25.44
CA GLU A 409 -16.82 8.60 24.87
C GLU A 409 -17.35 10.03 24.63
N LYS A 410 -16.96 10.98 25.47
CA LYS A 410 -17.35 12.40 25.39
C LYS A 410 -16.73 13.10 24.19
N ASP A 411 -15.51 12.69 23.82
CA ASP A 411 -14.71 13.32 22.76
C ASP A 411 -14.76 12.54 21.45
N ARG A 412 -15.36 11.34 21.48
CA ARG A 412 -15.50 10.48 20.30
C ARG A 412 -16.58 11.02 19.37
N ILE A 413 -16.16 11.74 18.35
CA ILE A 413 -17.03 12.25 17.30
C ILE A 413 -16.89 11.36 16.06
N TRP A 414 -17.99 10.78 15.60
CA TRP A 414 -18.04 10.05 14.33
C TRP A 414 -18.63 10.97 13.25
N THR A 415 -17.76 11.55 12.43
CA THR A 415 -18.16 12.44 11.33
C THR A 415 -18.61 11.67 10.08
N GLY A 416 -18.36 10.37 10.02
CA GLY A 416 -18.50 9.57 8.80
C GLY A 416 -17.28 9.60 7.89
N GLU A 417 -16.29 10.41 8.21
CA GLU A 417 -15.00 10.39 7.55
C GLU A 417 -14.23 9.12 7.92
N TRP A 418 -13.63 8.50 6.91
CA TRP A 418 -12.77 7.36 7.11
C TRP A 418 -11.43 7.62 6.46
N ASN A 419 -10.34 7.24 7.13
CA ASN A 419 -8.99 7.47 6.65
C ASN A 419 -8.18 6.16 6.64
N SER A 420 -7.63 5.83 5.49
CA SER A 420 -6.72 4.69 5.31
C SER A 420 -5.25 5.06 5.45
N ASN A 421 -4.93 6.34 5.56
CA ASN A 421 -3.56 6.82 5.63
C ASN A 421 -3.03 6.75 7.05
N PHE A 422 -2.03 5.89 7.28
CA PHE A 422 -1.35 5.77 8.57
C PHE A 422 -0.30 6.85 8.79
N GLN A 423 0.23 7.46 7.73
CA GLN A 423 1.20 8.56 7.86
C GLN A 423 0.54 9.79 8.51
N ALA A 424 -0.72 10.07 8.21
CA ALA A 424 -1.45 11.18 8.81
C ALA A 424 -1.48 11.11 10.35
N PHE A 425 -1.50 9.91 10.92
CA PHE A 425 -1.42 9.76 12.38
C PHE A 425 -0.08 10.18 12.95
N LEU A 426 1.00 9.82 12.27
CA LEU A 426 2.36 10.17 12.69
C LEU A 426 2.58 11.68 12.56
N ASP A 427 2.07 12.27 11.49
CA ASP A 427 2.16 13.71 11.24
C ASP A 427 1.36 14.52 12.27
N GLU A 428 0.15 14.07 12.63
CA GLU A 428 -0.66 14.70 13.69
C GLU A 428 0.02 14.64 15.06
N GLU A 429 0.66 13.51 15.39
CA GLU A 429 1.38 13.35 16.65
C GLU A 429 2.62 14.25 16.70
N GLN A 430 3.40 14.33 15.63
CA GLN A 430 4.53 15.24 15.52
C GLN A 430 4.11 16.69 15.70
N GLN A 431 3.04 17.12 15.02
CA GLN A 431 2.50 18.46 15.17
C GLN A 431 1.99 18.74 16.59
N ALA A 432 1.40 17.73 17.25
CA ALA A 432 0.96 17.87 18.64
C ALA A 432 2.15 18.03 19.61
N ILE A 433 3.22 17.27 19.39
CA ILE A 433 4.47 17.36 20.17
C ILE A 433 5.15 18.72 19.93
N GLU A 434 5.25 19.17 18.69
CA GLU A 434 5.82 20.48 18.34
C GLU A 434 5.03 21.63 19.01
N LYS A 435 3.72 21.61 18.92
CA LYS A 435 2.85 22.61 19.59
C LYS A 435 2.97 22.56 21.12
N ALA A 436 3.11 21.37 21.69
CA ALA A 436 3.33 21.22 23.13
C ALA A 436 4.69 21.76 23.56
N SER A 437 5.74 21.54 22.77
CA SER A 437 7.08 22.07 23.03
C SER A 437 7.16 23.59 22.84
N GLU A 438 6.50 24.17 21.85
CA GLU A 438 6.38 25.62 21.65
C GLU A 438 5.63 26.27 22.79
N ASN A 439 4.54 25.66 23.28
CA ASN A 439 3.80 26.17 24.43
C ASN A 439 4.59 26.07 25.74
N ALA A 440 5.41 25.03 25.91
CA ALA A 440 6.31 24.90 27.06
C ALA A 440 7.40 25.97 27.05
N GLN A 441 8.01 26.25 25.89
CA GLN A 441 9.02 27.30 25.74
C GLN A 441 8.45 28.73 25.94
N ASN A 442 7.21 28.96 25.52
CA ASN A 442 6.53 30.22 25.75
C ASN A 442 6.01 30.37 27.19
N GLY A 443 5.83 29.28 27.93
CA GLY A 443 5.41 29.27 29.35
C GLY A 443 6.55 29.54 30.34
N GLU A 444 7.80 29.30 29.98
CA GLU A 444 8.97 29.52 30.87
C GLU A 444 9.40 30.98 31.00
N GLN A 445 8.82 31.93 30.25
CA GLN A 445 9.09 33.35 30.42
C GLN A 445 8.19 34.05 31.48
N ALA A 446 7.29 33.34 32.15
CA ALA A 446 6.45 33.90 33.21
C ALA A 446 6.47 32.99 34.45
N GLN A 447 7.31 33.38 35.39
CA GLN A 447 7.41 32.98 36.81
C GLN A 447 8.64 32.14 37.21
N VAL A 448 9.69 32.87 37.52
CA VAL A 448 10.67 32.45 38.52
C VAL A 448 10.09 32.77 39.91
N THR A 449 9.56 31.75 40.58
CA THR A 449 9.45 31.74 42.05
C THR A 449 9.90 30.38 42.55
N ASN A 450 10.93 30.47 43.42
CA ASN A 450 11.53 29.37 44.14
C ASN A 450 10.49 28.50 44.86
N VAL A 451 10.55 27.20 44.67
CA VAL A 451 10.14 26.22 45.67
C VAL A 451 11.18 25.12 45.70
N GLU A 452 11.66 24.88 46.92
CA GLU A 452 12.72 23.97 47.29
C GLU A 452 12.40 22.50 46.90
N MET A 453 13.48 21.79 46.57
CA MET A 453 13.48 20.36 46.32
C MET A 453 13.16 19.59 47.61
N ASP A 454 12.14 18.73 47.52
CA ASP A 454 12.10 17.50 48.29
C ASP A 454 12.34 16.32 47.36
N GLN A 455 13.47 15.64 47.65
CA GLN A 455 13.78 14.34 47.10
C GLN A 455 12.99 13.33 47.92
N ASP A 456 12.13 12.52 47.26
CA ASP A 456 12.12 11.11 47.62
C ASP A 456 11.31 10.27 46.63
N GLU A 457 11.78 9.03 46.52
CA GLU A 457 11.15 7.80 46.02
C GLU A 457 11.27 7.47 44.53
N SER A 458 12.25 6.60 44.31
CA SER A 458 12.44 5.74 43.14
C SER A 458 11.23 4.86 42.87
N GLU A 459 10.52 5.12 41.77
CA GLU A 459 9.64 4.12 41.19
C GLU A 459 10.50 3.05 40.49
N GLU A 460 10.52 1.86 41.02
CA GLU A 460 11.01 0.67 40.35
C GLU A 460 10.20 0.41 39.08
N GLU A 461 10.80 0.68 37.93
CA GLU A 461 10.25 0.18 36.65
C GLU A 461 10.18 -1.35 36.72
N SER A 462 8.96 -1.88 36.85
CA SER A 462 8.74 -3.31 36.71
C SER A 462 9.00 -3.74 35.27
N GLU A 463 10.10 -4.44 35.05
CA GLU A 463 10.37 -5.08 33.75
C GLU A 463 9.21 -5.96 33.32
N PRO A 464 8.83 -5.94 32.03
CA PRO A 464 7.76 -6.82 31.53
C PRO A 464 8.16 -8.29 31.75
N PRO A 465 7.23 -9.16 32.12
CA PRO A 465 7.53 -10.56 32.42
C PRO A 465 8.10 -11.25 31.17
N VAL A 466 9.34 -11.70 31.28
CA VAL A 466 10.03 -12.45 30.22
C VAL A 466 9.60 -13.91 30.32
N PHE A 467 8.97 -14.42 29.26
CA PHE A 467 8.61 -15.83 29.16
C PHE A 467 9.79 -16.66 28.64
N ASP A 468 10.29 -17.58 29.46
CA ASP A 468 11.34 -18.50 29.06
C ASP A 468 10.76 -19.67 28.24
N LEU A 469 10.96 -19.61 26.92
CA LEU A 469 10.50 -20.66 25.98
C LEU A 469 11.10 -22.04 26.25
N ARG A 470 12.23 -22.14 26.94
CA ARG A 470 12.91 -23.42 27.25
C ARG A 470 12.28 -24.12 28.44
N THR A 471 11.82 -23.37 29.43
CA THR A 471 11.28 -23.91 30.68
C THR A 471 9.76 -23.85 30.74
N GLY A 472 9.12 -23.11 29.84
CA GLY A 472 7.67 -22.89 29.81
C GLY A 472 7.13 -22.13 31.02
N ARG A 473 7.98 -21.36 31.70
CA ARG A 473 7.58 -20.64 32.93
C ARG A 473 7.96 -19.17 32.83
N ILE A 474 7.19 -18.35 33.52
CA ILE A 474 7.54 -16.96 33.78
C ILE A 474 8.43 -16.97 35.05
N PRO A 475 9.67 -16.46 34.99
CA PRO A 475 10.48 -16.25 36.18
C PRO A 475 9.73 -15.34 37.17
N ARG A 476 9.77 -15.70 38.42
CA ARG A 476 9.18 -14.86 39.51
C ARG A 476 10.15 -13.77 39.91
#